data_893bac0faaa998287e1dcfa4cf8c9f7f
#
_entry.id   893bac0faaa998287e1dcfa4cf8c9f7f
#
_cell.length_a   1.000
_cell.length_b   1.000
_cell.length_c   1.000
_cell.angle_alpha   90.00
_cell.angle_beta   90.00
_cell.angle_gamma   90.00
#
_symmetry.space_group_name_H-M   'P 1'
#
loop_
_entity.id
_entity.type
_entity.pdbx_description
1 polymer ?
#
loop_
_entity_poly.entity_id
_entity_poly.type
_entity_poly.pdbx_seq_one_letter_code
_entity_poly.pdbx_strand_id
1 'polypeptide(L)'
;MIKKGKITSWNDDKGYGFITPKTGEGQVFAHIKAFKYQARRPEVNRSVTYILSTDKQGRICAAEVIMSAAPVVEKNDQGNSGLSIVFAGLFLVFVAICYFFGRVPFWALALYFAMSLLTYVFYYGDKSAAQKRAWRTTENTLHLLALFGGWPGALVAQQTLRHKSQKRSFRAVFMVTVALNICAFIVFATPSAVKTLKSLIITINNG
;
A
#
# COMPACT_ATOMS: atom_id res chain seq x y z
N MET A 1 28.92 -27.13 -8.31
CA MET A 1 29.01 -26.69 -6.91
C MET A 1 27.71 -25.96 -6.55
N ILE A 2 27.01 -26.41 -5.52
CA ILE A 2 25.72 -25.82 -5.11
C ILE A 2 25.99 -24.55 -4.30
N LYS A 3 25.43 -23.41 -4.71
CA LYS A 3 25.53 -22.12 -4.01
C LYS A 3 24.18 -21.70 -3.45
N LYS A 4 24.19 -20.92 -2.35
CA LYS A 4 23.00 -20.31 -1.74
C LYS A 4 23.02 -18.80 -1.96
N GLY A 5 21.88 -18.20 -2.28
CA GLY A 5 21.75 -16.76 -2.49
C GLY A 5 20.33 -16.26 -2.26
N LYS A 6 20.12 -14.99 -2.57
CA LYS A 6 18.78 -14.34 -2.55
C LYS A 6 18.51 -13.70 -3.90
N ILE A 7 17.27 -13.78 -4.37
CA ILE A 7 16.81 -13.03 -5.54
C ILE A 7 16.79 -11.55 -5.16
N THR A 8 17.59 -10.73 -5.82
CA THR A 8 17.69 -9.28 -5.56
C THR A 8 16.87 -8.44 -6.52
N SER A 9 16.69 -8.90 -7.75
CA SER A 9 15.78 -8.29 -8.71
C SER A 9 15.13 -9.35 -9.58
N TRP A 10 13.91 -9.07 -10.01
CA TRP A 10 13.15 -9.95 -10.90
C TRP A 10 12.27 -9.12 -11.83
N ASN A 11 12.29 -9.43 -13.11
CA ASN A 11 11.42 -8.85 -14.13
C ASN A 11 10.47 -9.93 -14.65
N ASP A 12 9.20 -9.85 -14.29
CA ASP A 12 8.16 -10.82 -14.66
C ASP A 12 7.86 -10.82 -16.16
N ASP A 13 7.90 -9.64 -16.80
CA ASP A 13 7.56 -9.52 -18.23
C ASP A 13 8.62 -10.17 -19.12
N LYS A 14 9.87 -10.09 -18.72
CA LYS A 14 11.02 -10.63 -19.47
C LYS A 14 11.47 -12.01 -18.96
N GLY A 15 10.94 -12.46 -17.82
CA GLY A 15 11.21 -13.78 -17.24
C GLY A 15 12.66 -13.98 -16.79
N TYR A 16 13.35 -12.91 -16.32
CA TYR A 16 14.70 -13.02 -15.79
C TYR A 16 14.93 -12.12 -14.58
N GLY A 17 15.96 -12.40 -13.82
CA GLY A 17 16.38 -11.62 -12.67
C GLY A 17 17.81 -11.89 -12.25
N PHE A 18 18.19 -11.41 -11.07
CA PHE A 18 19.53 -11.57 -10.53
C PHE A 18 19.47 -12.15 -9.12
N ILE A 19 20.44 -13.04 -8.85
CA ILE A 19 20.64 -13.67 -7.55
C ILE A 19 21.95 -13.13 -6.98
N THR A 20 21.91 -12.61 -5.74
CA THR A 20 23.11 -12.25 -4.99
C THR A 20 23.50 -13.43 -4.11
N PRO A 21 24.72 -13.99 -4.29
CA PRO A 21 25.25 -15.06 -3.44
C PRO A 21 25.35 -14.62 -1.98
N LYS A 22 25.24 -15.56 -1.02
CA LYS A 22 25.50 -15.24 0.40
C LYS A 22 26.94 -14.83 0.68
N THR A 23 27.87 -15.21 -0.18
CA THR A 23 29.29 -14.83 -0.12
C THR A 23 29.57 -13.39 -0.53
N GLY A 24 28.58 -12.67 -1.04
CA GLY A 24 28.74 -11.25 -1.43
C GLY A 24 29.41 -11.01 -2.78
N GLU A 25 29.82 -12.03 -3.50
CA GLU A 25 30.51 -11.94 -4.79
C GLU A 25 29.49 -11.74 -5.93
N GLY A 26 29.36 -10.53 -6.44
CA GLY A 26 28.64 -10.21 -7.68
C GLY A 26 27.20 -10.69 -7.77
N GLN A 27 26.50 -10.28 -8.79
CA GLN A 27 25.14 -10.76 -9.09
C GLN A 27 25.20 -11.84 -10.17
N VAL A 28 24.45 -12.92 -9.99
CA VAL A 28 24.36 -14.04 -10.93
C VAL A 28 23.05 -13.96 -11.69
N PHE A 29 23.09 -13.94 -13.00
CA PHE A 29 21.91 -13.93 -13.87
C PHE A 29 21.09 -15.22 -13.71
N ALA A 30 19.78 -15.12 -13.59
CA ALA A 30 18.86 -16.25 -13.52
C ALA A 30 17.65 -16.03 -14.45
N HIS A 31 17.43 -16.98 -15.36
CA HIS A 31 16.26 -17.00 -16.23
C HIS A 31 15.19 -17.91 -15.66
N ILE A 32 13.89 -17.65 -15.93
CA ILE A 32 12.75 -18.43 -15.42
C ILE A 32 12.89 -19.95 -15.74
N LYS A 33 13.47 -20.27 -16.89
CA LYS A 33 13.71 -21.67 -17.30
C LYS A 33 14.71 -22.42 -16.43
N ALA A 34 15.53 -21.71 -15.65
CA ALA A 34 16.47 -22.32 -14.71
C ALA A 34 15.81 -22.80 -13.41
N PHE A 35 14.57 -22.45 -13.15
CA PHE A 35 13.84 -22.86 -11.95
C PHE A 35 13.22 -24.24 -12.12
N LYS A 36 13.61 -25.21 -11.28
CA LYS A 36 13.17 -26.61 -11.33
C LYS A 36 11.68 -26.82 -11.05
N TYR A 37 11.07 -25.95 -10.23
CA TYR A 37 9.65 -26.03 -9.86
C TYR A 37 8.97 -24.73 -10.21
N GLN A 38 8.28 -24.68 -11.36
CA GLN A 38 7.59 -23.51 -11.89
C GLN A 38 6.24 -23.21 -11.19
N ALA A 39 5.91 -23.94 -10.12
CA ALA A 39 4.62 -23.79 -9.41
C ALA A 39 4.43 -22.41 -8.75
N ARG A 40 5.50 -21.64 -8.57
CA ARG A 40 5.46 -20.28 -7.99
C ARG A 40 6.41 -19.37 -8.75
N ARG A 41 5.96 -18.12 -8.99
CA ARG A 41 6.80 -17.09 -9.59
C ARG A 41 7.95 -16.70 -8.66
N PRO A 42 9.15 -16.44 -9.20
CA PRO A 42 10.27 -15.95 -8.40
C PRO A 42 9.95 -14.59 -7.77
N GLU A 43 10.15 -14.48 -6.46
CA GLU A 43 9.89 -13.26 -5.70
C GLU A 43 11.20 -12.66 -5.21
N VAL A 44 11.32 -11.32 -5.24
CA VAL A 44 12.48 -10.59 -4.72
C VAL A 44 12.62 -10.86 -3.21
N ASN A 45 13.85 -10.97 -2.73
CA ASN A 45 14.28 -11.33 -1.36
C ASN A 45 14.09 -12.82 -0.99
N ARG A 46 13.70 -13.67 -1.91
CA ARG A 46 13.57 -15.10 -1.64
C ARG A 46 14.92 -15.80 -1.66
N SER A 47 15.15 -16.65 -0.67
CA SER A 47 16.35 -17.51 -0.62
C SER A 47 16.24 -18.63 -1.66
N VAL A 48 17.31 -18.82 -2.41
CA VAL A 48 17.39 -19.84 -3.46
C VAL A 48 18.70 -20.61 -3.33
N THR A 49 18.66 -21.86 -3.75
CA THR A 49 19.83 -22.71 -3.97
C THR A 49 19.97 -22.92 -5.46
N TYR A 50 21.15 -22.75 -6.01
CA TYR A 50 21.40 -22.81 -7.45
C TYR A 50 22.79 -23.38 -7.76
N ILE A 51 22.96 -23.83 -8.99
CA ILE A 51 24.24 -24.28 -9.52
C ILE A 51 24.75 -23.21 -10.49
N LEU A 52 26.03 -22.87 -10.41
CA LEU A 52 26.66 -21.99 -11.38
C LEU A 52 26.85 -22.77 -12.70
N SER A 53 26.45 -22.17 -13.78
CA SER A 53 26.63 -22.64 -15.14
C SER A 53 27.11 -21.49 -16.02
N THR A 54 27.51 -21.81 -17.23
CA THR A 54 27.95 -20.83 -18.21
C THR A 54 26.99 -20.87 -19.42
N ASP A 55 26.55 -19.70 -19.85
CA ASP A 55 25.71 -19.55 -21.05
C ASP A 55 26.54 -19.81 -22.32
N LYS A 56 25.86 -20.00 -23.45
CA LYS A 56 26.49 -20.17 -24.79
C LYS A 56 27.48 -19.06 -25.16
N GLN A 57 27.38 -17.91 -24.48
CA GLN A 57 28.22 -16.73 -24.67
C GLN A 57 29.34 -16.60 -23.63
N GLY A 58 29.61 -17.64 -22.82
CA GLY A 58 30.64 -17.65 -21.79
C GLY A 58 30.30 -16.88 -20.51
N ARG A 59 29.08 -16.37 -20.35
CA ARG A 59 28.66 -15.61 -19.16
C ARG A 59 28.18 -16.52 -18.04
N ILE A 60 28.54 -16.19 -16.81
CA ILE A 60 28.12 -16.94 -15.61
C ILE A 60 26.61 -16.72 -15.38
N CYS A 61 25.84 -17.81 -15.31
CA CYS A 61 24.42 -17.82 -15.02
C CYS A 61 24.05 -18.87 -13.99
N ALA A 62 22.89 -18.72 -13.38
CA ALA A 62 22.33 -19.72 -12.47
C ALA A 62 21.58 -20.79 -13.27
N ALA A 63 21.93 -22.05 -13.03
CA ALA A 63 21.20 -23.21 -13.49
C ALA A 63 20.61 -23.97 -12.30
N GLU A 64 19.57 -24.77 -12.54
CA GLU A 64 18.90 -25.57 -11.51
C GLU A 64 18.56 -24.80 -10.25
N VAL A 65 17.88 -23.66 -10.41
CA VAL A 65 17.47 -22.84 -9.28
C VAL A 65 16.33 -23.52 -8.54
N ILE A 66 16.55 -23.83 -7.27
CA ILE A 66 15.54 -24.38 -6.37
C ILE A 66 15.20 -23.30 -5.35
N MET A 67 13.94 -22.87 -5.35
CA MET A 67 13.46 -21.99 -4.29
C MET A 67 13.46 -22.78 -2.96
N SER A 68 14.17 -22.28 -1.97
CA SER A 68 14.18 -22.91 -0.66
C SER A 68 12.75 -22.96 -0.12
N ALA A 69 12.34 -24.16 0.30
CA ALA A 69 11.09 -24.40 1.01
C ALA A 69 11.12 -23.85 2.45
N ALA A 70 12.18 -23.11 2.83
CA ALA A 70 12.15 -22.38 4.09
C ALA A 70 10.84 -21.56 4.10
N PRO A 71 10.10 -21.59 5.22
CA PRO A 71 8.90 -20.81 5.34
C PRO A 71 9.27 -19.40 4.86
N VAL A 72 8.45 -18.84 3.99
CA VAL A 72 8.33 -17.41 3.94
C VAL A 72 8.18 -17.05 5.41
N VAL A 73 9.23 -16.55 6.04
CA VAL A 73 9.03 -15.56 7.04
C VAL A 73 8.38 -14.46 6.20
N GLU A 74 7.07 -14.60 5.96
CA GLU A 74 6.25 -13.43 5.88
C GLU A 74 6.79 -12.62 7.05
N LYS A 75 7.56 -11.61 6.70
CA LYS A 75 7.74 -10.51 7.60
C LYS A 75 6.30 -10.17 7.87
N ASN A 76 5.85 -10.68 9.00
CA ASN A 76 4.53 -10.43 9.50
C ASN A 76 4.54 -8.92 9.75
N ASP A 77 4.28 -8.14 8.68
CA ASP A 77 3.78 -6.78 8.76
C ASP A 77 2.32 -6.84 9.31
N GLN A 78 2.02 -7.90 10.10
CA GLN A 78 0.92 -7.94 11.04
C GLN A 78 1.15 -6.99 12.23
N GLY A 79 2.34 -6.42 12.35
CA GLY A 79 2.55 -5.28 13.24
C GLY A 79 1.79 -4.08 12.70
N ASN A 80 0.52 -3.97 12.92
CA ASN A 80 -0.38 -2.82 12.85
C ASN A 80 -1.66 -2.99 12.00
N SER A 81 -1.96 -4.19 11.47
CA SER A 81 -3.22 -4.33 10.71
C SER A 81 -4.45 -4.04 11.58
N GLY A 82 -4.49 -4.53 12.81
CA GLY A 82 -5.57 -4.21 13.76
C GLY A 82 -5.60 -2.74 14.16
N LEU A 83 -4.44 -2.13 14.40
CA LEU A 83 -4.34 -0.74 14.85
C LEU A 83 -4.94 0.26 13.85
N SER A 84 -4.79 0.03 12.55
CA SER A 84 -5.36 0.95 11.54
C SER A 84 -6.89 0.89 11.49
N ILE A 85 -7.50 -0.29 11.68
CA ILE A 85 -8.97 -0.40 11.77
C ILE A 85 -9.46 0.25 13.06
N VAL A 86 -8.78 -0.01 14.18
CA VAL A 86 -9.11 0.62 15.47
C VAL A 86 -9.01 2.14 15.35
N PHE A 87 -7.96 2.66 14.73
CA PHE A 87 -7.78 4.10 14.49
C PHE A 87 -8.91 4.69 13.65
N ALA A 88 -9.31 4.02 12.57
CA ALA A 88 -10.44 4.44 11.75
C ALA A 88 -11.76 4.45 12.53
N GLY A 89 -12.00 3.41 13.34
CA GLY A 89 -13.19 3.31 14.20
C GLY A 89 -13.21 4.40 15.27
N LEU A 90 -12.10 4.62 15.97
CA LEU A 90 -11.98 5.67 16.98
C LEU A 90 -12.23 7.07 16.40
N PHE A 91 -11.76 7.33 15.18
CA PHE A 91 -12.04 8.60 14.52
C PHE A 91 -13.53 8.77 14.22
N LEU A 92 -14.21 7.74 13.69
CA LEU A 92 -15.66 7.82 13.43
C LEU A 92 -16.47 8.03 14.73
N VAL A 93 -16.06 7.35 15.82
CA VAL A 93 -16.64 7.58 17.14
C VAL A 93 -16.38 9.02 17.59
N PHE A 94 -15.20 9.56 17.40
CA PHE A 94 -14.86 10.95 17.70
C PHE A 94 -15.74 11.94 16.92
N VAL A 95 -15.97 11.72 15.63
CA VAL A 95 -16.87 12.54 14.80
C VAL A 95 -18.31 12.47 15.35
N ALA A 96 -18.78 11.28 15.74
CA ALA A 96 -20.10 11.11 16.36
C ALA A 96 -20.21 11.85 17.69
N ILE A 97 -19.19 11.81 18.54
CA ILE A 97 -19.13 12.57 19.80
C ILE A 97 -19.20 14.07 19.49
N CYS A 98 -18.43 14.58 18.54
CA CYS A 98 -18.50 15.99 18.13
C CYS A 98 -19.91 16.40 17.66
N TYR A 99 -20.63 15.51 16.98
CA TYR A 99 -22.02 15.73 16.59
C TYR A 99 -22.93 15.83 17.83
N PHE A 100 -22.85 14.90 18.78
CA PHE A 100 -23.66 14.93 19.99
C PHE A 100 -23.42 16.19 20.86
N PHE A 101 -22.21 16.72 20.84
CA PHE A 101 -21.89 17.99 21.51
C PHE A 101 -22.24 19.24 20.66
N GLY A 102 -22.93 19.08 19.54
CA GLY A 102 -23.34 20.18 18.68
C GLY A 102 -22.18 20.92 17.99
N ARG A 103 -20.98 20.31 17.94
CA ARG A 103 -19.79 20.90 17.30
C ARG A 103 -19.82 20.78 15.80
N VAL A 104 -20.43 19.74 15.28
CA VAL A 104 -20.56 19.48 13.83
C VAL A 104 -22.00 19.15 13.47
N PRO A 105 -22.49 19.55 12.31
CA PRO A 105 -23.84 19.21 11.85
C PRO A 105 -23.93 17.76 11.42
N PHE A 106 -25.16 17.22 11.39
CA PHE A 106 -25.45 15.84 10.98
C PHE A 106 -24.89 15.48 9.59
N TRP A 107 -24.94 16.39 8.64
CA TRP A 107 -24.44 16.13 7.30
C TRP A 107 -22.93 15.85 7.27
N ALA A 108 -22.13 16.39 8.19
CA ALA A 108 -20.71 16.09 8.30
C ALA A 108 -20.47 14.64 8.74
N LEU A 109 -21.25 14.14 9.71
CA LEU A 109 -21.22 12.75 10.13
C LEU A 109 -21.64 11.81 8.97
N ALA A 110 -22.75 12.14 8.32
CA ALA A 110 -23.27 11.37 7.17
C ALA A 110 -22.25 11.32 6.02
N LEU A 111 -21.55 12.42 5.75
CA LEU A 111 -20.50 12.51 4.73
C LEU A 111 -19.37 11.52 5.00
N TYR A 112 -18.84 11.47 6.23
CA TYR A 112 -17.76 10.53 6.57
C TYR A 112 -18.18 9.07 6.40
N PHE A 113 -19.40 8.72 6.80
CA PHE A 113 -19.92 7.36 6.60
C PHE A 113 -20.12 7.04 5.13
N ALA A 114 -20.78 7.91 4.37
CA ALA A 114 -21.02 7.71 2.94
C ALA A 114 -19.71 7.61 2.14
N MET A 115 -18.76 8.52 2.39
CA MET A 115 -17.46 8.51 1.72
C MET A 115 -16.62 7.30 2.11
N SER A 116 -16.69 6.83 3.37
CA SER A 116 -16.01 5.61 3.80
C SER A 116 -16.55 4.38 3.07
N LEU A 117 -17.88 4.25 2.96
CA LEU A 117 -18.50 3.16 2.22
C LEU A 117 -18.15 3.22 0.74
N LEU A 118 -18.28 4.39 0.12
CA LEU A 118 -17.93 4.60 -1.28
C LEU A 118 -16.47 4.23 -1.55
N THR A 119 -15.55 4.69 -0.71
CA THR A 119 -14.13 4.38 -0.85
C THR A 119 -13.86 2.89 -0.72
N TYR A 120 -14.51 2.20 0.22
CA TYR A 120 -14.41 0.74 0.34
C TYR A 120 -14.84 0.03 -0.94
N VAL A 121 -15.97 0.44 -1.55
CA VAL A 121 -16.47 -0.12 -2.81
C VAL A 121 -15.48 0.11 -3.96
N PHE A 122 -14.86 1.31 -4.05
CA PHE A 122 -13.83 1.58 -5.06
C PHE A 122 -12.60 0.70 -4.91
N TYR A 123 -12.13 0.46 -3.68
CA TYR A 123 -11.02 -0.48 -3.42
C TYR A 123 -11.39 -1.92 -3.78
N TYR A 124 -12.61 -2.33 -3.49
CA TYR A 124 -13.11 -3.67 -3.87
C TYR A 124 -13.17 -3.83 -5.39
N GLY A 125 -13.71 -2.83 -6.09
CA GLY A 125 -13.76 -2.80 -7.56
C GLY A 125 -12.38 -2.82 -8.19
N ASP A 126 -11.43 -2.04 -7.68
CA ASP A 126 -10.04 -2.02 -8.16
C ASP A 126 -9.35 -3.38 -7.97
N LYS A 127 -9.57 -4.07 -6.83
CA LYS A 127 -9.07 -5.41 -6.61
C LYS A 127 -9.68 -6.41 -7.60
N SER A 128 -10.99 -6.36 -7.82
CA SER A 128 -11.69 -7.22 -8.78
C SER A 128 -11.21 -6.99 -10.21
N ALA A 129 -11.08 -5.72 -10.62
CA ALA A 129 -10.54 -5.34 -11.93
C ALA A 129 -9.10 -5.84 -12.12
N ALA A 130 -8.27 -5.76 -11.08
CA ALA A 130 -6.89 -6.27 -11.12
C ALA A 130 -6.84 -7.79 -11.37
N GLN A 131 -7.78 -8.55 -10.81
CA GLN A 131 -7.88 -10.01 -11.01
C GLN A 131 -8.37 -10.36 -12.43
N LYS A 132 -9.29 -9.55 -12.97
CA LYS A 132 -9.90 -9.76 -14.31
C LYS A 132 -9.10 -9.12 -15.45
N ARG A 133 -7.92 -8.52 -15.18
CA ARG A 133 -7.14 -7.73 -16.16
C ARG A 133 -7.95 -6.62 -16.84
N ALA A 134 -8.97 -6.10 -16.15
CA ALA A 134 -9.80 -5.00 -16.61
C ALA A 134 -9.20 -3.64 -16.23
N TRP A 135 -9.85 -2.56 -16.68
CA TRP A 135 -9.43 -1.18 -16.35
C TRP A 135 -9.41 -0.95 -14.85
N ARG A 136 -8.28 -0.47 -14.30
CA ARG A 136 -8.06 -0.25 -12.87
C ARG A 136 -8.34 1.19 -12.49
N THR A 137 -8.84 1.39 -11.27
CA THR A 137 -8.98 2.73 -10.69
C THR A 137 -7.61 3.37 -10.50
N THR A 138 -7.47 4.65 -10.86
CA THR A 138 -6.21 5.38 -10.68
C THR A 138 -5.90 5.58 -9.19
N GLU A 139 -4.61 5.61 -8.83
CA GLU A 139 -4.20 5.86 -7.44
C GLU A 139 -4.68 7.24 -6.95
N ASN A 140 -4.68 8.24 -7.85
CA ASN A 140 -5.15 9.59 -7.55
C ASN A 140 -6.63 9.62 -7.14
N THR A 141 -7.50 8.85 -7.81
CA THR A 141 -8.92 8.75 -7.44
C THR A 141 -9.09 8.25 -6.01
N LEU A 142 -8.30 7.22 -5.61
CA LEU A 142 -8.35 6.67 -4.26
C LEU A 142 -7.85 7.68 -3.21
N HIS A 143 -6.83 8.49 -3.54
CA HIS A 143 -6.35 9.56 -2.68
C HIS A 143 -7.37 10.71 -2.54
N LEU A 144 -8.06 11.09 -3.62
CA LEU A 144 -9.13 12.08 -3.58
C LEU A 144 -10.30 11.62 -2.71
N LEU A 145 -10.75 10.37 -2.87
CA LEU A 145 -11.80 9.81 -2.02
C LEU A 145 -11.40 9.83 -0.53
N ALA A 146 -10.14 9.49 -0.23
CA ALA A 146 -9.60 9.56 1.11
C ALA A 146 -9.58 11.00 1.66
N LEU A 147 -9.18 11.98 0.84
CA LEU A 147 -9.13 13.39 1.21
C LEU A 147 -10.53 13.95 1.54
N PHE A 148 -11.56 13.54 0.81
CA PHE A 148 -12.95 13.95 1.05
C PHE A 148 -13.66 13.20 2.20
N GLY A 149 -12.90 12.56 3.09
CA GLY A 149 -13.44 11.92 4.29
C GLY A 149 -13.60 10.39 4.19
N GLY A 150 -13.23 9.78 3.05
CA GLY A 150 -13.33 8.33 2.85
C GLY A 150 -12.14 7.52 3.39
N TRP A 151 -11.16 8.18 4.02
CA TRP A 151 -9.96 7.50 4.52
C TRP A 151 -10.23 6.41 5.58
N PRO A 152 -11.26 6.49 6.47
CA PRO A 152 -11.54 5.38 7.37
C PRO A 152 -11.93 4.11 6.60
N GLY A 153 -12.78 4.25 5.57
CA GLY A 153 -13.14 3.16 4.68
C GLY A 153 -11.95 2.64 3.86
N ALA A 154 -11.04 3.52 3.43
CA ALA A 154 -9.80 3.14 2.75
C ALA A 154 -8.89 2.28 3.65
N LEU A 155 -8.72 2.64 4.93
CA LEU A 155 -7.94 1.85 5.89
C LEU A 155 -8.53 0.45 6.08
N VAL A 156 -9.83 0.35 6.26
CA VAL A 156 -10.53 -0.94 6.35
C VAL A 156 -10.32 -1.74 5.06
N ALA A 157 -10.49 -1.12 3.88
CA ALA A 157 -10.34 -1.78 2.60
C ALA A 157 -8.91 -2.28 2.36
N GLN A 158 -7.89 -1.47 2.66
CA GLN A 158 -6.49 -1.86 2.51
C GLN A 158 -6.14 -3.10 3.33
N GLN A 159 -6.75 -3.26 4.50
CA GLN A 159 -6.51 -4.41 5.38
C GLN A 159 -7.32 -5.64 4.97
N THR A 160 -8.64 -5.49 4.79
CA THR A 160 -9.53 -6.62 4.46
C THR A 160 -9.24 -7.18 3.07
N LEU A 161 -8.94 -6.29 2.12
CA LEU A 161 -8.67 -6.67 0.74
C LEU A 161 -7.18 -6.97 0.49
N ARG A 162 -6.27 -6.64 1.40
CA ARG A 162 -4.81 -6.75 1.25
C ARG A 162 -4.33 -6.15 -0.08
N HIS A 163 -4.90 -5.01 -0.47
CA HIS A 163 -4.69 -4.39 -1.78
C HIS A 163 -4.08 -2.98 -1.63
N LYS A 164 -3.05 -2.68 -2.45
CA LYS A 164 -2.31 -1.39 -2.46
C LYS A 164 -1.64 -0.98 -1.14
N SER A 165 -1.59 -1.87 -0.14
CA SER A 165 -0.91 -1.62 1.15
C SER A 165 0.61 -1.75 1.08
N GLN A 166 1.18 -2.33 0.02
CA GLN A 166 2.61 -2.65 -0.10
C GLN A 166 3.46 -1.52 -0.73
N LYS A 167 2.88 -0.66 -1.57
CA LYS A 167 3.62 0.39 -2.27
C LYS A 167 3.94 1.57 -1.34
N ARG A 168 5.22 1.80 -1.04
CA ARG A 168 5.67 2.85 -0.10
C ARG A 168 5.21 4.24 -0.50
N SER A 169 5.33 4.60 -1.80
CA SER A 169 4.88 5.90 -2.32
C SER A 169 3.38 6.11 -2.13
N PHE A 170 2.54 5.10 -2.41
CA PHE A 170 1.10 5.17 -2.18
C PHE A 170 0.77 5.42 -0.70
N ARG A 171 1.43 4.70 0.23
CA ARG A 171 1.21 4.89 1.67
C ARG A 171 1.60 6.28 2.14
N ALA A 172 2.72 6.82 1.64
CA ALA A 172 3.17 8.16 2.01
C ALA A 172 2.13 9.24 1.61
N VAL A 173 1.67 9.22 0.35
CA VAL A 173 0.64 10.16 -0.13
C VAL A 173 -0.66 9.95 0.65
N PHE A 174 -1.07 8.70 0.89
CA PHE A 174 -2.27 8.39 1.67
C PHE A 174 -2.19 8.95 3.10
N MET A 175 -1.06 8.81 3.80
CA MET A 175 -0.89 9.38 5.15
C MET A 175 -0.97 10.91 5.14
N VAL A 176 -0.44 11.57 4.11
CA VAL A 176 -0.59 13.02 3.95
C VAL A 176 -2.06 13.41 3.76
N THR A 177 -2.81 12.69 2.91
CA THR A 177 -4.25 12.97 2.71
C THR A 177 -5.06 12.77 4.00
N VAL A 178 -4.75 11.75 4.79
CA VAL A 178 -5.37 11.52 6.10
C VAL A 178 -5.06 12.68 7.06
N ALA A 179 -3.79 13.08 7.16
CA ALA A 179 -3.38 14.19 8.03
C ALA A 179 -4.08 15.49 7.65
N LEU A 180 -4.13 15.83 6.36
CA LEU A 180 -4.82 17.02 5.86
C LEU A 180 -6.32 16.98 6.17
N ASN A 181 -6.97 15.83 5.99
CA ASN A 181 -8.40 15.69 6.30
C ASN A 181 -8.68 15.85 7.80
N ILE A 182 -7.86 15.25 8.68
CA ILE A 182 -7.99 15.38 10.13
C ILE A 182 -7.78 16.83 10.54
N CYS A 183 -6.76 17.53 10.03
CA CYS A 183 -6.52 18.93 10.30
C CYS A 183 -7.72 19.80 9.86
N ALA A 184 -8.24 19.58 8.66
CA ALA A 184 -9.42 20.28 8.15
C ALA A 184 -10.64 20.04 9.04
N PHE A 185 -10.86 18.79 9.50
CA PHE A 185 -11.95 18.47 10.43
C PHE A 185 -11.81 19.18 11.77
N ILE A 186 -10.59 19.20 12.36
CA ILE A 186 -10.34 19.89 13.64
C ILE A 186 -10.65 21.39 13.51
N VAL A 187 -10.19 22.01 12.42
CA VAL A 187 -10.49 23.44 12.15
C VAL A 187 -11.99 23.64 12.03
N PHE A 188 -12.68 22.79 11.29
CA PHE A 188 -14.13 22.87 11.11
C PHE A 188 -14.91 22.67 12.43
N ALA A 189 -14.48 21.74 13.28
CA ALA A 189 -15.13 21.43 14.57
C ALA A 189 -14.81 22.46 15.68
N THR A 190 -13.86 23.38 15.47
CA THR A 190 -13.42 24.36 16.48
C THR A 190 -13.95 25.75 16.14
N PRO A 191 -14.94 26.29 16.88
CA PRO A 191 -15.58 27.58 16.57
C PRO A 191 -14.60 28.77 16.57
N SER A 192 -13.59 28.76 17.43
CA SER A 192 -12.53 29.78 17.47
C SER A 192 -11.68 29.76 16.19
N ALA A 193 -11.29 28.59 15.70
CA ALA A 193 -10.51 28.46 14.47
C ALA A 193 -11.30 28.96 13.24
N VAL A 194 -12.61 28.69 13.19
CA VAL A 194 -13.49 29.21 12.12
C VAL A 194 -13.58 30.75 12.17
N LYS A 195 -13.68 31.35 13.37
CA LYS A 195 -13.67 32.82 13.51
C LYS A 195 -12.35 33.41 13.04
N THR A 196 -11.23 32.85 13.47
CA THR A 196 -9.89 33.30 13.06
C THR A 196 -9.69 33.17 11.55
N LEU A 197 -10.12 32.07 10.96
CA LEU A 197 -10.04 31.87 9.51
C LEU A 197 -10.87 32.92 8.74
N LYS A 198 -12.10 33.20 9.21
CA LYS A 198 -12.93 34.24 8.62
C LYS A 198 -12.30 35.61 8.71
N SER A 199 -11.71 35.98 9.87
CA SER A 199 -11.04 37.27 10.03
C SER A 199 -9.84 37.41 9.09
N LEU A 200 -9.03 36.34 8.92
CA LEU A 200 -7.89 36.33 8.01
C LEU A 200 -8.34 36.50 6.54
N ILE A 201 -9.40 35.81 6.12
CA ILE A 201 -9.93 35.93 4.75
C ILE A 201 -10.45 37.36 4.49
N ILE A 202 -11.13 37.97 5.45
CA ILE A 202 -11.60 39.35 5.34
C ILE A 202 -10.42 40.34 5.24
N THR A 203 -9.36 40.14 6.02
CA THR A 203 -8.16 40.98 5.98
C THR A 203 -7.45 40.89 4.63
N ILE A 204 -7.34 39.70 4.05
CA ILE A 204 -6.70 39.48 2.73
C ILE A 204 -7.54 40.09 1.59
N ASN A 205 -8.88 40.09 1.73
CA ASN A 205 -9.78 40.57 0.66
C ASN A 205 -9.93 42.11 0.69
N ASN A 206 -9.55 42.79 1.82
CA ASN A 206 -9.66 44.25 2.02
C ASN A 206 -8.30 44.95 1.93
N GLY A 207 -7.20 44.23 1.66
CA GLY A 207 -5.86 44.77 1.42
C GLY A 207 -5.43 44.58 -0.02
#